data_d7a8924f3c88ec2157beb1a7ea494974
#
_entry.id   d7a8924f3c88ec2157beb1a7ea494974
#
_cell.length_a   1.000
_cell.length_b   1.000
_cell.length_c   1.000
_cell.angle_alpha   90.00
_cell.angle_beta   90.00
_cell.angle_gamma   90.00
#
_symmetry.space_group_name_H-M   'P 1'
#
loop_
_entity.id
_entity.type
_entity.pdbx_description
1 polymer ?
#
loop_
_entity_poly.entity_id
_entity_poly.type
_entity_poly.pdbx_seq_one_letter_code
_entity_poly.pdbx_strand_id
1 'polypeptide(L)'
;LFILGAFQINAQTPQTDISKVLKFTNDNYNMGTIAYGKPTEFNVDIENISAAPITLENVMVGCGCTTPKYTKGVVIAPGMHATVTLGFNGSAVGNFTKNATLFFSGNLVKQVSFYGVGAQ
;
A
#
# COMPACT_ATOMS: atom_id res chain seq x y z
N LEU A 1 -43.10 -14.62 0.00
CA LEU A 1 -42.61 -14.16 0.14
C LEU A 1 -41.96 -13.96 0.03
N PHE A 2 -41.87 -13.79 0.15
CA PHE A 2 -41.19 -13.28 0.26
C PHE A 2 -40.22 -13.02 0.26
N ILE A 3 -40.22 -13.05 0.35
CA ILE A 3 -39.31 -12.60 0.51
C ILE A 3 -38.45 -12.69 0.31
N LEU A 4 -38.26 -12.61 0.29
CA LEU A 4 -37.46 -12.39 0.26
C LEU A 4 -36.60 -12.05 0.08
N GLY A 5 -36.79 -11.93 0.15
CA GLY A 5 -35.86 -11.32 0.24
C GLY A 5 -35.06 -11.26 0.14
N ALA A 6 -35.24 -11.27 0.24
CA ALA A 6 -34.30 -11.01 0.42
C ALA A 6 -33.43 -11.30 0.15
N PHE A 7 -33.50 -11.28 0.06
CA PHE A 7 -32.50 -11.38 0.07
C PHE A 7 -31.53 -11.38 -0.39
N GLN A 8 -31.59 -11.34 -0.56
CA GLN A 8 -30.64 -11.21 -0.79
C GLN A 8 -29.81 -11.04 -0.99
N ILE A 9 -29.98 -10.74 -0.96
CA ILE A 9 -29.06 -10.49 -0.89
C ILE A 9 -28.24 -10.57 -1.07
N ASN A 10 -28.05 -10.42 -1.14
CA ASN A 10 -27.06 -10.37 -1.18
C ASN A 10 -26.28 -10.84 -1.44
N ALA A 11 -26.44 -10.61 -1.32
CA ALA A 11 -25.59 -11.63 -1.90
C ALA A 11 -24.12 -11.28 -1.91
N GLN A 12 -23.78 -10.12 -1.62
CA GLN A 12 -22.40 -9.72 -1.56
C GLN A 12 -21.87 -9.86 -0.15
N THR A 13 -20.79 -10.62 0.00
CA THR A 13 -20.02 -10.61 1.23
C THR A 13 -19.37 -9.25 1.35
N PRO A 14 -19.64 -8.50 2.40
CA PRO A 14 -18.96 -7.22 2.58
C PRO A 14 -17.47 -7.44 2.64
N GLN A 15 -16.75 -6.76 1.78
CA GLN A 15 -15.30 -6.78 1.85
C GLN A 15 -14.87 -5.97 3.05
N THR A 16 -13.91 -6.49 3.81
CA THR A 16 -13.37 -5.75 4.94
C THR A 16 -12.70 -4.48 4.44
N ASP A 17 -13.09 -3.34 5.00
CA ASP A 17 -12.46 -2.08 4.70
C ASP A 17 -11.08 -2.07 5.35
N ILE A 18 -10.04 -2.03 4.54
CA ILE A 18 -8.67 -2.10 5.02
C ILE A 18 -8.33 -0.96 5.98
N SER A 19 -8.97 0.21 5.81
CA SER A 19 -8.73 1.35 6.69
C SER A 19 -9.25 1.15 8.11
N LYS A 20 -10.08 0.14 8.33
CA LYS A 20 -10.60 -0.19 9.66
C LYS A 20 -9.68 -1.14 10.41
N VAL A 21 -8.73 -1.76 9.75
CA VAL A 21 -7.83 -2.74 10.36
C VAL A 21 -6.37 -2.33 10.27
N LEU A 22 -6.01 -1.51 9.29
CA LEU A 22 -4.63 -1.03 9.11
C LEU A 22 -4.64 0.47 8.87
N LYS A 23 -3.68 1.15 9.49
CA LYS A 23 -3.47 2.58 9.30
C LYS A 23 -2.16 2.77 8.55
N PHE A 24 -2.20 3.55 7.48
CA PHE A 24 -1.04 3.79 6.64
C PHE A 24 -0.59 5.24 6.74
N THR A 25 0.73 5.44 6.80
CA THR A 25 1.34 6.76 6.73
C THR A 25 2.17 6.83 5.46
N ASN A 26 2.07 7.93 4.73
CA ASN A 26 2.76 8.16 3.44
C ASN A 26 2.25 7.25 2.32
N ASP A 27 0.99 6.87 2.35
CA ASP A 27 0.40 6.03 1.31
C ASP A 27 0.11 6.80 0.01
N ASN A 28 0.30 8.12 0.03
CA ASN A 28 0.23 8.97 -1.17
C ASN A 28 1.28 10.06 -1.01
N TYR A 29 2.53 9.69 -1.27
CA TYR A 29 3.68 10.51 -0.90
C TYR A 29 4.10 11.45 -2.02
N ASN A 30 4.32 12.72 -1.66
CA ASN A 30 4.83 13.73 -2.58
C ASN A 30 6.35 13.80 -2.44
N MET A 31 7.07 13.34 -3.48
CA MET A 31 8.53 13.40 -3.50
C MET A 31 9.06 14.80 -3.82
N GLY A 32 8.18 15.71 -4.26
CA GLY A 32 8.59 17.04 -4.69
C GLY A 32 9.34 17.00 -6.01
N THR A 33 10.28 17.91 -6.17
CA THR A 33 11.13 17.95 -7.36
C THR A 33 12.41 17.17 -7.08
N ILE A 34 12.70 16.18 -7.92
CA ILE A 34 13.91 15.37 -7.80
C ILE A 34 14.75 15.48 -9.07
N ALA A 35 16.07 15.39 -8.92
CA ALA A 35 16.98 15.43 -10.07
C ALA A 35 16.88 14.12 -10.84
N TYR A 36 16.92 14.19 -12.15
CA TYR A 36 16.86 13.00 -13.00
C TYR A 36 17.98 12.03 -12.64
N GLY A 37 17.62 10.77 -12.47
CA GLY A 37 18.58 9.71 -12.16
C GLY A 37 19.03 9.68 -10.70
N LYS A 38 18.48 10.56 -9.84
CA LYS A 38 18.84 10.57 -8.43
C LYS A 38 17.90 9.67 -7.65
N PRO A 39 18.39 8.59 -7.03
CA PRO A 39 17.54 7.72 -6.24
C PRO A 39 16.94 8.44 -5.04
N THR A 40 15.69 8.17 -4.75
CA THR A 40 14.96 8.76 -3.62
C THR A 40 14.16 7.66 -2.96
N GLU A 41 14.13 7.65 -1.63
CA GLU A 41 13.41 6.65 -0.85
C GLU A 41 12.47 7.32 0.13
N PHE A 42 11.40 6.61 0.49
CA PHE A 42 10.53 7.03 1.58
C PHE A 42 9.95 5.80 2.26
N ASN A 43 9.45 5.99 3.47
CA ASN A 43 8.92 4.91 4.28
C ASN A 43 7.40 5.00 4.35
N VAL A 44 6.74 3.86 4.15
CA VAL A 44 5.32 3.70 4.42
C VAL A 44 5.21 2.96 5.73
N ASP A 45 4.62 3.61 6.72
CA ASP A 45 4.39 3.00 8.02
C ASP A 45 3.02 2.33 8.02
N ILE A 46 2.96 1.12 8.54
CA ILE A 46 1.73 0.32 8.58
C ILE A 46 1.49 -0.04 10.04
N GLU A 47 0.38 0.44 10.58
CA GLU A 47 -0.02 0.14 11.96
C GLU A 47 -1.23 -0.78 11.95
N ASN A 48 -1.17 -1.87 12.72
CA ASN A 48 -2.31 -2.77 12.88
C ASN A 48 -3.21 -2.21 13.99
N ILE A 49 -4.36 -1.66 13.59
CA ILE A 49 -5.34 -1.09 14.52
C ILE A 49 -6.48 -2.05 14.79
N SER A 50 -6.37 -3.31 14.35
CA SER A 50 -7.36 -4.34 14.60
C SER A 50 -7.02 -5.14 15.85
N ALA A 51 -7.88 -6.09 16.18
CA ALA A 51 -7.67 -6.96 17.35
C ALA A 51 -6.99 -8.28 16.98
N ALA A 52 -6.61 -8.49 15.72
CA ALA A 52 -6.02 -9.74 15.25
C ALA A 52 -4.72 -9.46 14.48
N PRO A 53 -3.76 -10.41 14.50
CA PRO A 53 -2.54 -10.24 13.72
C PRO A 53 -2.83 -10.21 12.21
N ILE A 54 -2.06 -9.40 11.49
CA ILE A 54 -2.17 -9.29 10.04
C ILE A 54 -0.77 -9.46 9.45
N THR A 55 -0.64 -10.31 8.42
CA THR A 55 0.63 -10.60 7.79
C THR A 55 0.78 -9.80 6.50
N LEU A 56 1.94 -9.16 6.33
CA LEU A 56 2.29 -8.54 5.05
C LEU A 56 2.89 -9.62 4.17
N GLU A 57 2.14 -10.04 3.15
CA GLU A 57 2.50 -11.20 2.34
C GLU A 57 3.38 -10.85 1.16
N ASN A 58 3.13 -9.70 0.51
CA ASN A 58 3.86 -9.35 -0.68
C ASN A 58 3.72 -7.86 -0.97
N VAL A 59 4.69 -7.32 -1.72
CA VAL A 59 4.63 -5.96 -2.27
C VAL A 59 4.99 -6.07 -3.75
N MET A 60 4.10 -5.59 -4.61
CA MET A 60 4.33 -5.59 -6.05
C MET A 60 4.41 -4.17 -6.58
N VAL A 61 5.32 -3.94 -7.51
CA VAL A 61 5.54 -2.64 -8.12
C VAL A 61 5.30 -2.73 -9.62
N GLY A 62 4.93 -1.61 -10.23
CA GLY A 62 4.55 -1.58 -11.65
C GLY A 62 5.71 -1.48 -12.61
N CYS A 63 6.93 -1.19 -12.13
CA CYS A 63 8.10 -1.09 -13.01
C CYS A 63 9.38 -1.40 -12.24
N GLY A 64 10.46 -1.67 -12.98
CA GLY A 64 11.77 -1.88 -12.38
C GLY A 64 12.41 -0.61 -11.82
N CYS A 65 11.74 0.53 -11.95
CA CYS A 65 12.23 1.81 -11.43
C CYS A 65 11.96 1.96 -9.94
N THR A 66 11.13 1.11 -9.36
CA THR A 66 10.74 1.16 -7.96
C THR A 66 11.18 -0.12 -7.27
N THR A 67 11.85 0.03 -6.14
CA THR A 67 12.37 -1.10 -5.37
C THR A 67 11.74 -1.09 -3.97
N PRO A 68 10.94 -2.11 -3.63
CA PRO A 68 10.40 -2.23 -2.28
C PRO A 68 11.40 -2.93 -1.37
N LYS A 69 11.55 -2.41 -0.15
CA LYS A 69 12.35 -3.04 0.90
C LYS A 69 11.47 -3.31 2.10
N TYR A 70 11.28 -4.57 2.44
CA TYR A 70 10.42 -4.98 3.54
C TYR A 70 10.73 -6.42 3.92
N THR A 71 10.23 -6.85 5.07
CA THR A 71 10.34 -8.25 5.49
C THR A 71 9.10 -8.99 4.99
N LYS A 72 9.28 -9.86 3.99
CA LYS A 72 8.19 -10.66 3.45
C LYS A 72 7.70 -11.64 4.50
N GLY A 73 6.37 -11.68 4.68
CA GLY A 73 5.76 -12.55 5.68
C GLY A 73 5.79 -12.00 7.08
N VAL A 74 6.15 -10.72 7.26
CA VAL A 74 6.16 -10.13 8.60
C VAL A 74 4.74 -10.10 9.16
N VAL A 75 4.61 -10.54 10.41
CA VAL A 75 3.33 -10.54 11.13
C VAL A 75 3.26 -9.27 11.95
N ILE A 76 2.21 -8.49 11.72
CA ILE A 76 1.98 -7.24 12.45
C ILE A 76 0.95 -7.54 13.53
N ALA A 77 1.40 -7.64 14.77
CA ALA A 77 0.51 -7.89 15.91
C ALA A 77 -0.35 -6.65 16.17
N PRO A 78 -1.50 -6.81 16.84
CA PRO A 78 -2.34 -5.65 17.18
C PRO A 78 -1.55 -4.57 17.90
N GLY A 79 -1.68 -3.33 17.43
CA GLY A 79 -0.98 -2.18 17.98
C GLY A 79 0.48 -2.05 17.54
N MET A 80 0.97 -2.98 16.74
CA MET A 80 2.36 -2.94 16.26
C MET A 80 2.44 -2.32 14.87
N HIS A 81 3.68 -2.02 14.46
CA HIS A 81 3.96 -1.35 13.20
C HIS A 81 4.90 -2.18 12.34
N ALA A 82 4.77 -2.03 11.03
CA ALA A 82 5.73 -2.51 10.06
C ALA A 82 6.04 -1.38 9.10
N THR A 83 7.23 -1.42 8.49
CA THR A 83 7.65 -0.38 7.55
C THR A 83 7.98 -1.01 6.21
N VAL A 84 7.46 -0.41 5.15
CA VAL A 84 7.86 -0.72 3.77
C VAL A 84 8.59 0.51 3.24
N THR A 85 9.82 0.33 2.82
CA THR A 85 10.59 1.41 2.19
C THR A 85 10.50 1.26 0.69
N LEU A 86 10.05 2.31 0.02
CA LEU A 86 9.94 2.33 -1.43
C LEU A 86 11.03 3.23 -2.00
N GLY A 87 11.86 2.66 -2.85
CA GLY A 87 12.94 3.39 -3.51
C GLY A 87 12.60 3.63 -4.97
N PHE A 88 12.78 4.85 -5.43
CA PHE A 88 12.59 5.23 -6.83
C PHE A 88 13.94 5.63 -7.40
N ASN A 89 14.30 5.10 -8.58
CA ASN A 89 15.60 5.36 -9.18
C ASN A 89 15.72 6.74 -9.84
N GLY A 90 14.61 7.51 -9.87
CA GLY A 90 14.65 8.87 -10.39
C GLY A 90 14.55 8.97 -11.91
N SER A 91 14.23 7.89 -12.61
CA SER A 91 14.19 7.89 -14.07
C SER A 91 12.88 8.50 -14.59
N ALA A 92 12.67 9.79 -14.29
CA ALA A 92 11.49 10.51 -14.76
C ALA A 92 11.85 11.93 -15.10
N VAL A 93 11.24 12.45 -16.17
CA VAL A 93 11.32 13.85 -16.58
C VAL A 93 9.91 14.39 -16.61
N GLY A 94 9.66 15.51 -15.90
CA GLY A 94 8.32 16.05 -15.74
C GLY A 94 7.54 15.33 -14.65
N ASN A 95 6.24 15.50 -14.68
CA ASN A 95 5.35 14.90 -13.68
C ASN A 95 5.39 13.38 -13.76
N PHE A 96 5.47 12.74 -12.59
CA PHE A 96 5.41 11.28 -12.53
C PHE A 96 4.52 10.84 -11.38
N THR A 97 3.92 9.66 -11.54
CA THR A 97 3.16 8.98 -10.49
C THR A 97 3.49 7.49 -10.60
N LYS A 98 3.88 6.90 -9.48
CA LYS A 98 4.22 5.48 -9.41
C LYS A 98 3.40 4.84 -8.29
N ASN A 99 3.19 3.53 -8.41
CA ASN A 99 2.35 2.79 -7.48
C ASN A 99 3.05 1.54 -6.99
N ALA A 100 2.71 1.14 -5.78
CA ALA A 100 3.06 -0.16 -5.23
C ALA A 100 1.81 -0.75 -4.61
N THR A 101 1.63 -2.07 -4.75
CA THR A 101 0.48 -2.77 -4.19
C THR A 101 0.96 -3.67 -3.08
N LEU A 102 0.38 -3.49 -1.90
CA LEU A 102 0.70 -4.26 -0.70
C LEU A 102 -0.38 -5.31 -0.50
N PHE A 103 0.03 -6.57 -0.34
CA PHE A 103 -0.89 -7.68 -0.14
C PHE A 103 -0.75 -8.20 1.28
N PHE A 104 -1.87 -8.32 1.97
CA PHE A 104 -1.93 -8.77 3.35
C PHE A 104 -2.78 -10.03 3.47
N SER A 105 -2.62 -10.74 4.58
CA SER A 105 -3.49 -11.89 4.89
C SER A 105 -4.95 -11.44 4.96
N GLY A 106 -5.87 -12.37 4.71
CA GLY A 106 -7.30 -12.08 4.72
C GLY A 106 -7.78 -11.35 3.46
N ASN A 107 -7.04 -11.46 2.35
CA ASN A 107 -7.37 -10.82 1.07
C ASN A 107 -7.40 -9.30 1.15
N LEU A 108 -6.65 -8.72 2.08
CA LEU A 108 -6.53 -7.27 2.18
C LEU A 108 -5.47 -6.77 1.19
N VAL A 109 -5.80 -5.72 0.45
CA VAL A 109 -4.91 -5.14 -0.56
C VAL A 109 -4.92 -3.63 -0.40
N LYS A 110 -3.73 -3.04 -0.44
CA LYS A 110 -3.58 -1.59 -0.35
C LYS A 110 -2.68 -1.10 -1.47
N GLN A 111 -3.16 -0.13 -2.24
CA GLN A 111 -2.33 0.55 -3.22
C GLN A 111 -1.73 1.80 -2.60
N VAL A 112 -0.40 1.90 -2.70
CA VAL A 112 0.36 3.06 -2.24
C VAL A 112 0.88 3.78 -3.48
N SER A 113 0.79 5.10 -3.46
CA SER A 113 1.22 5.92 -4.58
C SER A 113 2.28 6.92 -4.12
N PHE A 114 3.19 7.26 -5.01
CA PHE A 114 4.07 8.39 -4.81
C PHE A 114 4.23 9.13 -6.13
N TYR A 115 4.47 10.42 -6.03
CA TYR A 115 4.47 11.31 -7.19
C TYR A 115 5.43 12.47 -6.96
N GLY A 116 5.70 13.16 -8.07
CA GLY A 116 6.57 14.33 -8.00
C GLY A 116 6.88 14.84 -9.39
N VAL A 117 7.96 15.60 -9.48
CA VAL A 117 8.44 16.17 -10.74
C VAL A 117 9.91 15.82 -10.89
N GLY A 118 10.24 15.19 -12.01
CA GLY A 118 11.64 14.92 -12.37
C GLY A 118 12.23 16.09 -13.12
N ALA A 119 13.36 16.60 -12.66
CA ALA A 119 14.07 17.72 -13.26
C ALA A 119 15.35 17.25 -13.91
N GLN A 120 15.63 17.73 -15.10
CA GLN A 120 16.91 17.47 -15.76
C GLN A 120 17.98 18.42 -15.31
#